data_2b394848e4dd5d6fb01f261f00c0c6ff
#
_entry.id   2b394848e4dd5d6fb01f261f00c0c6ff
#
_cell.length_a   1.000
_cell.length_b   1.000
_cell.length_c   1.000
_cell.angle_alpha   90.00
_cell.angle_beta   90.00
_cell.angle_gamma   90.00
#
_symmetry.space_group_name_H-M   'P 1'
#
loop_
_entity.id
_entity.type
_entity.pdbx_description
1 polymer ?
#
loop_
_entity_poly.entity_id
_entity_poly.type
_entity_poly.pdbx_seq_one_letter_code
_entity_poly.pdbx_strand_id
1 'polypeptide(L)'
;MTVSATRPAALDLAAIRADFPILARVMRGGNQLAYLDSGATSQRPLQVLDTEREFLTTSYGSVHRGAHQLMEEATDAYEQGRADIAAFVGADSDELVFTKNATESLNLVSYVFGDNRFEHAVGAGDVIVITELEHHANLVPWQELARRTGATLRWYGVTDDGRIDLDSLQLDENVKIVAFSHHSNVTGAVGPVAEMVERAKAVGALTVLDA
;
A
#
# COMPACT_ATOMS: atom_id res chain seq x y z
N MET A 1 29.26 9.87 -20.66
CA MET A 1 28.43 8.96 -21.47
C MET A 1 26.98 9.36 -21.20
N THR A 2 26.34 9.97 -22.17
CA THR A 2 24.91 10.39 -22.09
C THR A 2 24.06 9.15 -22.30
N VAL A 3 23.40 8.67 -21.24
CA VAL A 3 22.39 7.63 -21.35
C VAL A 3 21.20 8.24 -22.08
N SER A 4 21.00 7.84 -23.33
CA SER A 4 19.80 8.19 -24.11
C SER A 4 18.60 7.52 -23.44
N ALA A 5 17.76 8.31 -22.75
CA ALA A 5 16.50 7.84 -22.23
C ALA A 5 15.59 7.51 -23.43
N THR A 6 15.46 6.24 -23.77
CA THR A 6 14.46 5.76 -24.72
C THR A 6 13.08 6.10 -24.15
N ARG A 7 12.35 6.94 -24.89
CA ARG A 7 10.95 7.26 -24.56
C ARG A 7 10.17 5.94 -24.47
N PRO A 8 9.46 5.65 -23.38
CA PRO A 8 8.68 4.42 -23.29
C PRO A 8 7.69 4.35 -24.46
N ALA A 9 7.49 3.16 -25.02
CA ALA A 9 6.51 2.93 -26.07
C ALA A 9 5.14 3.43 -25.61
N ALA A 10 4.39 4.04 -26.52
CA ALA A 10 3.03 4.50 -26.21
C ALA A 10 2.18 3.29 -25.78
N LEU A 11 1.43 3.43 -24.67
CA LEU A 11 0.53 2.39 -24.20
C LEU A 11 -0.58 2.14 -25.23
N ASP A 12 -0.82 0.88 -25.59
CA ASP A 12 -1.99 0.49 -26.37
C ASP A 12 -3.24 0.50 -25.48
N LEU A 13 -3.90 1.65 -25.41
CA LEU A 13 -5.08 1.84 -24.60
C LEU A 13 -6.25 0.95 -25.03
N ALA A 14 -6.34 0.59 -26.32
CA ALA A 14 -7.42 -0.26 -26.81
C ALA A 14 -7.23 -1.70 -26.31
N ALA A 15 -6.00 -2.24 -26.41
CA ALA A 15 -5.67 -3.54 -25.88
C ALA A 15 -5.86 -3.61 -24.35
N ILE A 16 -5.33 -2.62 -23.61
CA ILE A 16 -5.51 -2.58 -22.15
C ILE A 16 -6.99 -2.52 -21.76
N ARG A 17 -7.80 -1.69 -22.43
CA ARG A 17 -9.23 -1.61 -22.13
C ARG A 17 -9.99 -2.90 -22.46
N ALA A 18 -9.55 -3.68 -23.44
CA ALA A 18 -10.15 -4.95 -23.79
C ALA A 18 -10.00 -6.01 -22.67
N ASP A 19 -8.95 -5.90 -21.85
CA ASP A 19 -8.76 -6.77 -20.67
C ASP A 19 -9.80 -6.52 -19.56
N PHE A 20 -10.53 -5.40 -19.62
CA PHE A 20 -11.53 -5.00 -18.62
C PHE A 20 -12.95 -4.95 -19.24
N PRO A 21 -13.67 -6.08 -19.37
CA PRO A 21 -14.97 -6.14 -20.06
C PRO A 21 -16.02 -5.17 -19.51
N ILE A 22 -15.95 -4.85 -18.22
CA ILE A 22 -16.88 -3.91 -17.59
C ILE A 22 -16.79 -2.50 -18.21
N LEU A 23 -15.66 -2.11 -18.76
CA LEU A 23 -15.45 -0.80 -19.38
C LEU A 23 -16.21 -0.66 -20.73
N ALA A 24 -16.68 -1.77 -21.29
CA ALA A 24 -17.56 -1.76 -22.48
C ALA A 24 -19.04 -1.57 -22.13
N ARG A 25 -19.40 -1.54 -20.84
CA ARG A 25 -20.79 -1.42 -20.39
C ARG A 25 -21.41 -0.08 -20.79
N VAL A 26 -22.63 -0.13 -21.31
CA VAL A 26 -23.45 1.05 -21.57
C VAL A 26 -24.26 1.37 -20.31
N MET A 27 -24.20 2.60 -19.87
CA MET A 27 -24.88 3.13 -18.70
C MET A 27 -26.26 3.73 -19.08
N ARG A 28 -26.99 4.19 -18.05
CA ARG A 28 -28.25 4.90 -18.27
C ARG A 28 -28.06 6.10 -19.19
N GLY A 29 -28.95 6.28 -20.12
CA GLY A 29 -28.86 7.37 -21.13
C GLY A 29 -28.01 7.05 -22.35
N GLY A 30 -27.54 5.78 -22.50
CA GLY A 30 -26.80 5.33 -23.66
C GLY A 30 -25.32 5.67 -23.68
N ASN A 31 -24.81 6.26 -22.61
CA ASN A 31 -23.36 6.62 -22.50
C ASN A 31 -22.52 5.40 -22.11
N GLN A 32 -21.31 5.30 -22.66
CA GLN A 32 -20.34 4.30 -22.26
C GLN A 32 -19.84 4.61 -20.82
N LEU A 33 -19.52 3.56 -20.07
CA LEU A 33 -18.95 3.70 -18.71
C LEU A 33 -17.64 4.49 -18.74
N ALA A 34 -17.59 5.58 -17.99
CA ALA A 34 -16.37 6.27 -17.57
C ALA A 34 -16.14 5.95 -16.10
N TYR A 35 -15.20 5.05 -15.80
CA TYR A 35 -14.88 4.63 -14.43
C TYR A 35 -13.68 5.42 -13.94
N LEU A 36 -13.87 6.28 -12.94
CA LEU A 36 -12.87 7.19 -12.39
C LEU A 36 -12.67 7.01 -10.86
N ASP A 37 -13.11 5.86 -10.33
CA ASP A 37 -13.13 5.59 -8.88
C ASP A 37 -12.21 4.42 -8.49
N SER A 38 -11.04 4.32 -9.15
CA SER A 38 -10.05 3.28 -8.85
C SER A 38 -9.44 3.43 -7.45
N GLY A 39 -9.49 4.64 -6.87
CA GLY A 39 -9.06 4.88 -5.49
C GLY A 39 -9.93 4.15 -4.47
N ALA A 40 -11.22 3.94 -4.74
CA ALA A 40 -12.10 3.16 -3.89
C ALA A 40 -12.04 1.65 -4.22
N THR A 41 -12.04 1.29 -5.51
CA THR A 41 -12.00 -0.09 -5.98
C THR A 41 -11.47 -0.14 -7.41
N SER A 42 -10.41 -0.91 -7.65
CA SER A 42 -9.90 -1.18 -8.99
C SER A 42 -10.74 -2.25 -9.70
N GLN A 43 -11.01 -2.05 -10.99
CA GLN A 43 -11.60 -3.07 -11.83
C GLN A 43 -10.60 -4.21 -12.06
N ARG A 44 -11.10 -5.43 -12.24
CA ARG A 44 -10.28 -6.62 -12.41
C ARG A 44 -10.15 -6.98 -13.89
N PRO A 45 -8.95 -7.20 -14.40
CA PRO A 45 -8.74 -7.68 -15.77
C PRO A 45 -9.14 -9.15 -15.90
N LEU A 46 -9.44 -9.57 -17.13
CA LEU A 46 -9.81 -10.95 -17.43
C LEU A 46 -8.81 -11.98 -16.91
N GLN A 47 -7.51 -11.70 -17.05
CA GLN A 47 -6.44 -12.59 -16.60
C GLN A 47 -6.57 -12.94 -15.10
N VAL A 48 -6.91 -11.96 -14.26
CA VAL A 48 -7.12 -12.18 -12.82
C VAL A 48 -8.37 -13.01 -12.58
N LEU A 49 -9.48 -12.69 -13.27
CA LEU A 49 -10.76 -13.40 -13.11
C LEU A 49 -10.64 -14.86 -13.58
N ASP A 50 -9.96 -15.10 -14.68
CA ASP A 50 -9.78 -16.45 -15.24
C ASP A 50 -8.83 -17.28 -14.38
N THR A 51 -7.73 -16.71 -13.88
CA THR A 51 -6.82 -17.40 -12.95
C THR A 51 -7.52 -17.80 -11.66
N GLU A 52 -8.30 -16.90 -11.06
CA GLU A 52 -9.07 -17.21 -9.84
C GLU A 52 -10.08 -18.34 -10.13
N ARG A 53 -10.78 -18.27 -11.23
CA ARG A 53 -11.75 -19.30 -11.65
C ARG A 53 -11.09 -20.64 -11.88
N GLU A 54 -9.96 -20.66 -12.60
CA GLU A 54 -9.20 -21.87 -12.89
C GLU A 54 -8.71 -22.52 -11.59
N PHE A 55 -8.08 -21.76 -10.71
CA PHE A 55 -7.63 -22.26 -9.41
C PHE A 55 -8.77 -22.85 -8.59
N LEU A 56 -9.90 -22.17 -8.47
CA LEU A 56 -11.04 -22.65 -7.69
C LEU A 56 -11.69 -23.90 -8.27
N THR A 57 -11.59 -24.11 -9.58
CA THR A 57 -12.25 -25.25 -10.25
C THR A 57 -11.32 -26.45 -10.48
N THR A 58 -10.00 -26.29 -10.39
CA THR A 58 -9.04 -27.35 -10.74
C THR A 58 -8.09 -27.73 -9.61
N SER A 59 -7.61 -26.74 -8.81
CA SER A 59 -6.50 -26.94 -7.88
C SER A 59 -6.78 -26.40 -6.47
N TYR A 60 -8.03 -26.12 -6.15
CA TYR A 60 -8.39 -25.56 -4.84
C TYR A 60 -8.14 -26.56 -3.71
N GLY A 61 -7.19 -26.23 -2.85
CA GLY A 61 -6.81 -27.03 -1.69
C GLY A 61 -6.36 -26.15 -0.52
N SER A 62 -6.13 -26.79 0.63
CA SER A 62 -5.65 -26.10 1.84
C SER A 62 -4.16 -25.84 1.71
N VAL A 63 -3.76 -24.58 1.63
CA VAL A 63 -2.35 -24.16 1.56
C VAL A 63 -1.60 -24.58 2.84
N HIS A 64 -0.40 -25.18 2.71
CA HIS A 64 0.49 -25.64 3.77
C HIS A 64 -0.07 -26.72 4.72
N ARG A 65 -1.25 -27.29 4.45
CA ARG A 65 -1.93 -28.21 5.38
C ARG A 65 -2.47 -29.44 4.67
N GLY A 66 -1.66 -30.49 4.59
CA GLY A 66 -2.04 -31.76 4.05
C GLY A 66 -0.88 -32.48 3.35
N ALA A 67 -1.14 -33.66 2.81
CA ALA A 67 -0.17 -34.48 2.11
C ALA A 67 -0.78 -35.11 0.86
N HIS A 68 -1.54 -34.33 0.09
CA HIS A 68 -2.16 -34.76 -1.16
C HIS A 68 -1.90 -33.74 -2.27
N GLN A 69 -2.01 -34.19 -3.51
CA GLN A 69 -1.62 -33.41 -4.71
C GLN A 69 -2.26 -32.02 -4.77
N LEU A 70 -3.58 -31.90 -4.51
CA LEU A 70 -4.25 -30.57 -4.58
C LEU A 70 -3.68 -29.59 -3.55
N MET A 71 -3.23 -30.05 -2.39
CA MET A 71 -2.60 -29.20 -1.39
C MET A 71 -1.22 -28.76 -1.85
N GLU A 72 -0.44 -29.64 -2.47
CA GLU A 72 0.87 -29.33 -3.03
C GLU A 72 0.72 -28.27 -4.12
N GLU A 73 -0.16 -28.49 -5.10
CA GLU A 73 -0.47 -27.53 -6.17
C GLU A 73 -0.92 -26.17 -5.64
N ALA A 74 -1.83 -26.15 -4.65
CA ALA A 74 -2.31 -24.92 -4.04
C ALA A 74 -1.19 -24.18 -3.26
N THR A 75 -0.30 -24.93 -2.59
CA THR A 75 0.84 -24.35 -1.87
C THR A 75 1.84 -23.75 -2.86
N ASP A 76 2.18 -24.48 -3.92
CA ASP A 76 3.12 -24.01 -4.95
C ASP A 76 2.61 -22.73 -5.62
N ALA A 77 1.32 -22.70 -5.99
CA ALA A 77 0.71 -21.51 -6.58
C ALA A 77 0.72 -20.30 -5.63
N TYR A 78 0.45 -20.52 -4.33
CA TYR A 78 0.46 -19.48 -3.32
C TYR A 78 1.87 -18.91 -3.09
N GLU A 79 2.89 -19.78 -2.95
CA GLU A 79 4.26 -19.36 -2.72
C GLU A 79 4.90 -18.76 -3.98
N GLN A 80 4.52 -19.21 -5.17
CA GLN A 80 4.95 -18.56 -6.41
C GLN A 80 4.37 -17.13 -6.50
N GLY A 81 3.08 -16.95 -6.18
CA GLY A 81 2.46 -15.62 -6.11
C GLY A 81 3.14 -14.70 -5.08
N ARG A 82 3.55 -15.25 -3.94
CA ARG A 82 4.35 -14.52 -2.93
C ARG A 82 5.68 -14.07 -3.51
N ALA A 83 6.42 -14.96 -4.17
CA ALA A 83 7.72 -14.66 -4.75
C ALA A 83 7.62 -13.60 -5.86
N ASP A 84 6.60 -13.70 -6.71
CA ASP A 84 6.38 -12.74 -7.81
C ASP A 84 6.06 -11.33 -7.29
N ILE A 85 5.20 -11.23 -6.26
CA ILE A 85 4.85 -9.94 -5.65
C ILE A 85 6.05 -9.35 -4.90
N ALA A 86 6.78 -10.15 -4.13
CA ALA A 86 7.99 -9.72 -3.44
C ALA A 86 9.02 -9.17 -4.44
N ALA A 87 9.30 -9.91 -5.51
CA ALA A 87 10.20 -9.45 -6.57
C ALA A 87 9.73 -8.14 -7.23
N PHE A 88 8.42 -7.98 -7.46
CA PHE A 88 7.85 -6.77 -8.04
C PHE A 88 8.07 -5.53 -7.17
N VAL A 89 7.96 -5.66 -5.85
CA VAL A 89 8.17 -4.55 -4.91
C VAL A 89 9.62 -4.42 -4.42
N GLY A 90 10.53 -5.32 -4.87
CA GLY A 90 11.94 -5.30 -4.49
C GLY A 90 12.21 -5.79 -3.07
N ALA A 91 11.36 -6.68 -2.56
CA ALA A 91 11.47 -7.32 -1.24
C ALA A 91 11.83 -8.81 -1.37
N ASP A 92 12.22 -9.42 -0.27
CA ASP A 92 12.34 -10.88 -0.15
C ASP A 92 10.98 -11.50 0.22
N SER A 93 10.79 -12.80 -0.12
CA SER A 93 9.49 -13.47 0.08
C SER A 93 9.08 -13.57 1.55
N ASP A 94 10.02 -13.61 2.49
CA ASP A 94 9.80 -13.63 3.93
C ASP A 94 9.47 -12.24 4.53
N GLU A 95 9.67 -11.17 3.76
CA GLU A 95 9.25 -9.81 4.12
C GLU A 95 7.80 -9.51 3.70
N LEU A 96 7.15 -10.40 2.92
CA LEU A 96 5.80 -10.19 2.42
C LEU A 96 4.74 -10.86 3.31
N VAL A 97 3.78 -10.06 3.78
CA VAL A 97 2.63 -10.54 4.56
C VAL A 97 1.33 -10.25 3.82
N PHE A 98 0.58 -11.30 3.47
CA PHE A 98 -0.75 -11.14 2.89
C PHE A 98 -1.78 -10.78 3.95
N THR A 99 -2.56 -9.74 3.67
CA THR A 99 -3.69 -9.28 4.48
C THR A 99 -4.91 -9.08 3.60
N LYS A 100 -6.06 -8.81 4.21
CA LYS A 100 -7.31 -8.60 3.46
C LYS A 100 -7.33 -7.27 2.71
N ASN A 101 -6.64 -6.26 3.25
CA ASN A 101 -6.60 -4.91 2.70
C ASN A 101 -5.56 -4.06 3.45
N ALA A 102 -5.26 -2.84 2.95
CA ALA A 102 -4.33 -1.91 3.57
C ALA A 102 -4.72 -1.56 5.03
N THR A 103 -6.01 -1.47 5.35
CA THR A 103 -6.47 -1.21 6.72
C THR A 103 -5.98 -2.29 7.70
N GLU A 104 -6.09 -3.57 7.33
CA GLU A 104 -5.56 -4.67 8.16
C GLU A 104 -4.04 -4.60 8.28
N SER A 105 -3.33 -4.33 7.17
CA SER A 105 -1.87 -4.19 7.16
C SER A 105 -1.40 -3.08 8.11
N LEU A 106 -1.97 -1.89 8.01
CA LEU A 106 -1.59 -0.73 8.82
C LEU A 106 -1.92 -0.93 10.30
N ASN A 107 -3.05 -1.60 10.61
CA ASN A 107 -3.35 -2.00 11.99
C ASN A 107 -2.34 -3.03 12.51
N LEU A 108 -1.97 -4.04 11.71
CA LEU A 108 -0.95 -5.03 12.08
C LEU A 108 0.38 -4.35 12.41
N VAL A 109 0.84 -3.45 11.53
CA VAL A 109 2.07 -2.66 11.76
C VAL A 109 1.95 -1.83 13.05
N SER A 110 0.83 -1.15 13.27
CA SER A 110 0.57 -0.38 14.49
C SER A 110 0.58 -1.25 15.76
N TYR A 111 0.07 -2.49 15.68
CA TYR A 111 0.16 -3.42 16.81
C TYR A 111 1.58 -3.85 17.10
N VAL A 112 2.39 -4.13 16.06
CA VAL A 112 3.81 -4.48 16.23
C VAL A 112 4.58 -3.35 16.90
N PHE A 113 4.40 -2.11 16.47
CA PHE A 113 5.01 -0.95 17.09
C PHE A 113 4.51 -0.66 18.53
N GLY A 114 3.36 -1.18 18.91
CA GLY A 114 2.84 -1.09 20.27
C GLY A 114 3.28 -2.24 21.19
N ASP A 115 3.98 -3.23 20.68
CA ASP A 115 4.48 -4.37 21.47
C ASP A 115 5.87 -4.05 22.04
N ASN A 116 5.97 -3.97 23.37
CA ASN A 116 7.21 -3.63 24.06
C ASN A 116 8.34 -4.66 23.89
N ARG A 117 8.07 -5.80 23.28
CA ARG A 117 9.09 -6.81 22.91
C ARG A 117 9.76 -6.47 21.57
N PHE A 118 9.18 -5.57 20.80
CA PHE A 118 9.75 -5.14 19.54
C PHE A 118 10.84 -4.08 19.77
N GLU A 119 11.96 -4.22 19.09
CA GLU A 119 13.12 -3.33 19.24
C GLU A 119 12.79 -1.84 19.02
N HIS A 120 11.88 -1.58 18.07
CA HIS A 120 11.44 -0.23 17.72
C HIS A 120 10.06 0.12 18.30
N ALA A 121 9.68 -0.50 19.44
CA ALA A 121 8.41 -0.21 20.08
C ALA A 121 8.28 1.27 20.44
N VAL A 122 7.07 1.80 20.26
CA VAL A 122 6.72 3.20 20.55
C VAL A 122 6.21 3.31 21.97
N GLY A 123 6.71 4.29 22.72
CA GLY A 123 6.38 4.54 24.13
C GLY A 123 6.13 6.00 24.46
N ALA A 124 5.98 6.28 25.76
CA ALA A 124 5.83 7.65 26.24
C ALA A 124 7.08 8.50 25.95
N GLY A 125 6.88 9.68 25.39
CA GLY A 125 7.95 10.58 24.95
C GLY A 125 8.30 10.45 23.47
N ASP A 126 7.93 9.35 22.84
CA ASP A 126 8.11 9.18 21.38
C ASP A 126 7.06 9.96 20.58
N VAL A 127 7.39 10.26 19.35
CA VAL A 127 6.54 10.98 18.40
C VAL A 127 6.25 10.10 17.19
N ILE A 128 4.97 10.05 16.81
CA ILE A 128 4.50 9.50 15.54
C ILE A 128 4.11 10.67 14.65
N VAL A 129 4.62 10.71 13.43
CA VAL A 129 4.30 11.75 12.44
C VAL A 129 3.48 11.13 11.31
N ILE A 130 2.40 11.81 10.95
CA ILE A 130 1.54 11.50 9.79
C ILE A 130 1.41 12.74 8.91
N THR A 131 0.53 12.71 7.90
CA THR A 131 0.14 13.89 7.15
C THR A 131 -1.37 14.18 7.26
N GLU A 132 -1.78 15.41 6.97
CA GLU A 132 -3.21 15.75 6.90
C GLU A 132 -3.94 15.12 5.68
N LEU A 133 -3.18 14.53 4.73
CA LEU A 133 -3.73 13.90 3.52
C LEU A 133 -4.01 12.40 3.71
N GLU A 134 -3.86 11.85 4.91
CA GLU A 134 -3.99 10.42 5.14
C GLU A 134 -5.43 9.92 5.01
N HIS A 135 -5.57 8.77 4.35
CA HIS A 135 -6.80 7.99 4.49
C HIS A 135 -6.97 7.53 5.95
N HIS A 136 -8.22 7.38 6.40
CA HIS A 136 -8.49 6.93 7.78
C HIS A 136 -7.75 5.62 8.14
N ALA A 137 -7.52 4.74 7.18
CA ALA A 137 -6.75 3.51 7.39
C ALA A 137 -5.30 3.77 7.84
N ASN A 138 -4.70 4.89 7.41
CA ASN A 138 -3.35 5.32 7.79
C ASN A 138 -3.36 6.49 8.80
N LEU A 139 -4.48 6.81 9.39
CA LEU A 139 -4.62 7.81 10.45
C LEU A 139 -4.99 7.16 11.79
N VAL A 140 -6.11 6.43 11.81
CA VAL A 140 -6.71 5.90 13.05
C VAL A 140 -5.80 4.93 13.80
N PRO A 141 -5.09 4.00 13.15
CA PRO A 141 -4.16 3.10 13.85
C PRO A 141 -3.07 3.84 14.63
N TRP A 142 -2.56 4.95 14.09
CA TRP A 142 -1.53 5.77 14.74
C TRP A 142 -2.10 6.59 15.90
N GLN A 143 -3.32 7.11 15.79
CA GLN A 143 -4.03 7.75 16.91
C GLN A 143 -4.22 6.77 18.08
N GLU A 144 -4.66 5.55 17.77
CA GLU A 144 -4.87 4.50 18.77
C GLU A 144 -3.53 4.01 19.37
N LEU A 145 -2.47 3.90 18.56
CA LEU A 145 -1.14 3.59 19.06
C LEU A 145 -0.65 4.67 20.03
N ALA A 146 -0.72 5.93 19.65
CA ALA A 146 -0.32 7.05 20.51
C ALA A 146 -1.11 7.06 21.83
N ARG A 147 -2.44 6.86 21.76
CA ARG A 147 -3.30 6.78 22.96
C ARG A 147 -2.91 5.63 23.90
N ARG A 148 -2.56 4.45 23.35
CA ARG A 148 -2.21 3.25 24.13
C ARG A 148 -0.83 3.35 24.78
N THR A 149 0.11 3.98 24.09
CA THR A 149 1.53 4.02 24.49
C THR A 149 1.94 5.29 25.21
N GLY A 150 1.12 6.34 25.15
CA GLY A 150 1.46 7.66 25.65
C GLY A 150 2.38 8.47 24.72
N ALA A 151 2.57 8.02 23.49
CA ALA A 151 3.30 8.78 22.47
C ALA A 151 2.49 9.98 21.99
N THR A 152 3.17 10.92 21.37
CA THR A 152 2.57 12.14 20.78
C THR A 152 2.35 11.93 19.28
N LEU A 153 1.18 12.29 18.77
CA LEU A 153 0.91 12.36 17.34
C LEU A 153 1.14 13.77 16.83
N ARG A 154 1.91 13.92 15.78
CA ARG A 154 2.16 15.18 15.05
C ARG A 154 1.88 14.95 13.57
N TRP A 155 1.71 16.02 12.79
CA TRP A 155 1.41 15.90 11.37
C TRP A 155 2.05 17.02 10.54
N TYR A 156 2.37 16.69 9.30
CA TYR A 156 2.62 17.66 8.25
C TYR A 156 1.30 18.25 7.77
N GLY A 157 1.25 19.56 7.60
CA GLY A 157 0.12 20.27 7.02
C GLY A 157 0.00 20.07 5.51
N VAL A 158 -0.96 20.78 4.92
CA VAL A 158 -1.27 20.75 3.48
C VAL A 158 -1.12 22.16 2.91
N THR A 159 -0.50 22.25 1.75
CA THR A 159 -0.40 23.49 0.96
C THR A 159 -1.74 23.84 0.30
N ASP A 160 -1.92 25.09 -0.14
CA ASP A 160 -3.14 25.55 -0.82
C ASP A 160 -3.47 24.76 -2.10
N ASP A 161 -2.47 24.16 -2.75
CA ASP A 161 -2.64 23.28 -3.92
C ASP A 161 -2.84 21.79 -3.58
N GLY A 162 -3.04 21.46 -2.30
CA GLY A 162 -3.42 20.13 -1.83
C GLY A 162 -2.27 19.13 -1.77
N ARG A 163 -1.03 19.58 -1.56
CA ARG A 163 0.16 18.75 -1.39
C ARG A 163 0.62 18.76 0.07
N ILE A 164 1.46 17.79 0.45
CA ILE A 164 2.09 17.78 1.77
C ILE A 164 3.02 19.00 1.88
N ASP A 165 2.81 19.82 2.92
CA ASP A 165 3.67 20.93 3.25
C ASP A 165 4.82 20.45 4.15
N LEU A 166 5.97 20.17 3.54
CA LEU A 166 7.14 19.64 4.24
C LEU A 166 7.82 20.69 5.16
N ASP A 167 7.49 21.96 5.02
CA ASP A 167 8.04 23.04 5.85
C ASP A 167 7.18 23.32 7.09
N SER A 168 5.97 22.77 7.13
CA SER A 168 5.03 22.91 8.24
C SER A 168 5.46 22.19 9.52
N LEU A 169 6.37 21.22 9.43
CA LEU A 169 6.85 20.43 10.57
C LEU A 169 8.34 20.11 10.44
N GLN A 170 9.09 20.39 11.49
CA GLN A 170 10.46 19.91 11.63
C GLN A 170 10.48 18.61 12.45
N LEU A 171 11.20 17.60 11.94
CA LEU A 171 11.43 16.34 12.67
C LEU A 171 12.57 16.51 13.67
N ASP A 172 12.48 15.81 14.79
CA ASP A 172 13.49 15.75 15.85
C ASP A 172 13.78 14.29 16.25
N GLU A 173 14.75 14.08 17.15
CA GLU A 173 15.21 12.75 17.59
C GLU A 173 14.15 11.92 18.36
N ASN A 174 13.04 12.53 18.78
CA ASN A 174 11.95 11.81 19.42
C ASN A 174 11.02 11.14 18.41
N VAL A 175 11.12 11.49 17.11
CA VAL A 175 10.30 10.89 16.06
C VAL A 175 10.74 9.45 15.85
N LYS A 176 9.81 8.51 16.05
CA LYS A 176 10.01 7.07 15.83
C LYS A 176 9.44 6.57 14.52
N ILE A 177 8.31 7.13 14.10
CA ILE A 177 7.58 6.73 12.91
C ILE A 177 7.20 7.97 12.12
N VAL A 178 7.37 7.90 10.79
CA VAL A 178 6.77 8.82 9.81
C VAL A 178 5.91 7.97 8.87
N ALA A 179 4.57 8.06 9.03
CA ALA A 179 3.62 7.33 8.20
C ALA A 179 2.94 8.29 7.22
N PHE A 180 2.90 7.93 5.94
CA PHE A 180 2.36 8.79 4.90
C PHE A 180 1.90 8.02 3.67
N SER A 181 0.93 8.58 2.94
CA SER A 181 0.42 8.01 1.70
C SER A 181 1.28 8.40 0.50
N HIS A 182 1.51 7.45 -0.41
CA HIS A 182 2.16 7.72 -1.69
C HIS A 182 1.27 8.58 -2.59
N HIS A 183 -0.03 8.29 -2.60
CA HIS A 183 -0.99 8.96 -3.48
C HIS A 183 -2.28 9.29 -2.71
N SER A 184 -2.62 10.57 -2.60
CA SER A 184 -3.85 10.95 -1.92
C SER A 184 -5.09 10.53 -2.73
N ASN A 185 -5.98 9.78 -2.10
CA ASN A 185 -7.26 9.39 -2.69
C ASN A 185 -8.26 10.57 -2.77
N VAL A 186 -7.97 11.69 -2.12
CA VAL A 186 -8.82 12.89 -2.09
C VAL A 186 -8.35 13.92 -3.12
N THR A 187 -7.09 14.32 -3.05
CA THR A 187 -6.53 15.37 -3.91
C THR A 187 -5.90 14.85 -5.20
N GLY A 188 -5.55 13.55 -5.25
CA GLY A 188 -4.77 12.97 -6.34
C GLY A 188 -3.29 13.38 -6.32
N ALA A 189 -2.84 14.10 -5.30
CA ALA A 189 -1.45 14.50 -5.17
C ALA A 189 -0.55 13.29 -4.90
N VAL A 190 0.60 13.26 -5.57
CA VAL A 190 1.66 12.29 -5.33
C VAL A 190 2.57 12.83 -4.25
N GLY A 191 2.79 12.05 -3.18
CA GLY A 191 3.65 12.41 -2.06
C GLY A 191 5.13 12.44 -2.46
N PRO A 192 5.94 13.31 -1.84
CA PRO A 192 7.38 13.43 -2.07
C PRO A 192 8.14 12.33 -1.30
N VAL A 193 7.91 11.04 -1.68
CA VAL A 193 8.36 9.86 -0.92
C VAL A 193 9.85 9.88 -0.61
N ALA A 194 10.70 10.15 -1.61
CA ALA A 194 12.14 10.14 -1.43
C ALA A 194 12.58 11.16 -0.37
N GLU A 195 12.05 12.39 -0.42
CA GLU A 195 12.39 13.45 0.52
C GLU A 195 11.87 13.14 1.93
N MET A 196 10.64 12.61 2.06
CA MET A 196 10.10 12.20 3.37
C MET A 196 10.92 11.08 4.01
N VAL A 197 11.35 10.10 3.22
CA VAL A 197 12.24 9.02 3.68
C VAL A 197 13.59 9.58 4.13
N GLU A 198 14.19 10.51 3.38
CA GLU A 198 15.45 11.13 3.76
C GLU A 198 15.33 11.93 5.07
N ARG A 199 14.26 12.73 5.21
CA ARG A 199 14.00 13.50 6.46
C ARG A 199 13.80 12.57 7.66
N ALA A 200 13.05 11.47 7.50
CA ALA A 200 12.86 10.48 8.55
C ALA A 200 14.18 9.81 8.96
N LYS A 201 14.95 9.34 7.97
CA LYS A 201 16.27 8.73 8.22
C LYS A 201 17.26 9.67 8.94
N ALA A 202 17.20 10.97 8.63
CA ALA A 202 18.10 11.97 9.26
C ALA A 202 17.92 12.06 10.78
N VAL A 203 16.73 11.68 11.30
CA VAL A 203 16.44 11.66 12.75
C VAL A 203 16.32 10.22 13.31
N GLY A 204 16.64 9.20 12.50
CA GLY A 204 16.57 7.78 12.92
C GLY A 204 15.16 7.19 12.97
N ALA A 205 14.18 7.86 12.38
CA ALA A 205 12.80 7.38 12.33
C ALA A 205 12.60 6.33 11.24
N LEU A 206 11.68 5.38 11.50
CA LEU A 206 11.18 4.43 10.50
C LEU A 206 10.06 5.06 9.66
N THR A 207 9.95 4.63 8.42
CA THR A 207 8.88 5.08 7.52
C THR A 207 7.86 3.98 7.27
N VAL A 208 6.59 4.37 7.21
CA VAL A 208 5.47 3.51 6.81
C VAL A 208 4.77 4.18 5.63
N LEU A 209 4.85 3.55 4.47
CA LEU A 209 4.25 4.07 3.24
C LEU A 209 2.94 3.33 2.94
N ASP A 210 1.85 4.08 2.83
CA ASP A 210 0.57 3.60 2.30
C ASP A 210 0.55 3.85 0.78
N ALA A 211 0.69 2.76 -0.05
CA ALA A 211 0.88 2.84 -1.50
C ALA A 211 0.02 1.84 -2.28
#